data_ebd8a785b5927f10be7ce6347fb8b6a3
#
_entry.id   ebd8a785b5927f10be7ce6347fb8b6a3
#
_cell.length_a   1.000
_cell.length_b   1.000
_cell.length_c   1.000
_cell.angle_alpha   90.00
_cell.angle_beta   90.00
_cell.angle_gamma   90.00
#
_symmetry.space_group_name_H-M   'P 1'
#
loop_
_entity.id
_entity.type
_entity.pdbx_description
1 polymer ?
#
loop_
_entity_poly.entity_id
_entity_poly.type
_entity_poly.pdbx_seq_one_letter_code
_entity_poly.pdbx_strand_id
1 'polypeptide(L)'
;MRMIFKVSYYVRSNYENKQGKSSLMIRIFLNGEMLNVGSSGIYIDKKLWNNSTNRVKGRGSESLNLNAQLDNISNSLQMIFKKHEFDEDLTLDKIKSIFLGKNKVKTTFVEFYDKYLEDIKAQVGAGKSIALYHKYSAATGHRTKRIKRYIE
;
A
#
# COMPACT_ATOMS: atom_id res chain seq x y z
N MET A 1 1.79 -22.18 15.16
CA MET A 1 1.32 -21.16 16.16
C MET A 1 0.38 -20.20 15.46
N ARG A 2 -0.80 -19.92 16.00
CA ARG A 2 -1.78 -19.03 15.34
C ARG A 2 -1.35 -17.58 15.52
N MET A 3 -1.12 -16.85 14.43
CA MET A 3 -0.78 -15.43 14.49
C MET A 3 -2.01 -14.60 14.87
N ILE A 4 -1.81 -13.64 15.77
CA ILE A 4 -2.86 -12.70 16.21
C ILE A 4 -2.62 -11.35 15.58
N PHE A 5 -3.50 -10.96 14.66
CA PHE A 5 -3.47 -9.64 14.03
C PHE A 5 -4.66 -8.80 14.46
N LYS A 6 -4.40 -7.53 14.83
CA LYS A 6 -5.43 -6.59 15.29
C LYS A 6 -5.21 -5.20 14.70
N VAL A 7 -6.29 -4.55 14.30
CA VAL A 7 -6.32 -3.15 13.90
C VAL A 7 -6.97 -2.32 14.99
N SER A 8 -6.41 -1.16 15.28
CA SER A 8 -6.93 -0.21 16.26
C SER A 8 -6.77 1.22 15.75
N TYR A 9 -7.58 2.11 16.28
CA TYR A 9 -7.56 3.52 15.93
C TYR A 9 -7.38 4.37 17.18
N TYR A 10 -6.75 5.54 17.03
CA TYR A 10 -6.63 6.52 18.10
C TYR A 10 -6.68 7.93 17.55
N VAL A 11 -7.17 8.86 18.35
CA VAL A 11 -7.23 10.28 17.98
C VAL A 11 -5.86 10.91 18.20
N ARG A 12 -5.35 11.62 17.21
CA ARG A 12 -4.14 12.42 17.38
C ARG A 12 -4.40 13.60 18.31
N SER A 13 -3.80 13.58 19.51
CA SER A 13 -4.09 14.58 20.56
C SER A 13 -3.51 15.97 20.28
N ASN A 14 -2.37 16.03 19.58
CA ASN A 14 -1.55 17.24 19.44
C ASN A 14 -1.85 18.06 18.19
N TYR A 15 -2.93 17.75 17.46
CA TYR A 15 -3.26 18.44 16.24
C TYR A 15 -4.77 18.50 16.03
N GLU A 16 -5.26 19.70 15.78
CA GLU A 16 -6.60 19.97 15.30
C GLU A 16 -6.53 20.79 14.02
N ASN A 17 -7.38 20.46 13.08
CA ASN A 17 -7.51 21.24 11.86
C ASN A 17 -8.24 22.58 12.13
N LYS A 18 -8.34 23.44 11.11
CA LYS A 18 -9.03 24.74 11.21
C LYS A 18 -10.51 24.64 11.66
N GLN A 19 -11.11 23.45 11.59
CA GLN A 19 -12.49 23.15 11.99
C GLN A 19 -12.57 22.54 13.40
N GLY A 20 -11.48 22.49 14.17
CA GLY A 20 -11.44 21.87 15.50
C GLY A 20 -11.51 20.34 15.48
N LYS A 21 -11.34 19.70 14.32
CA LYS A 21 -11.37 18.25 14.19
C LYS A 21 -9.95 17.67 14.22
N SER A 22 -9.80 16.51 14.84
CA SER A 22 -8.53 15.76 14.93
C SER A 22 -8.52 14.55 14.02
N SER A 23 -7.35 14.23 13.47
CA SER A 23 -7.17 13.05 12.62
C SER A 23 -7.21 11.77 13.44
N LEU A 24 -7.91 10.75 12.93
CA LEU A 24 -7.81 9.39 13.41
C LEU A 24 -6.58 8.71 12.79
N MET A 25 -5.76 8.11 13.65
CA MET A 25 -4.56 7.39 13.29
C MET A 25 -4.82 5.89 13.35
N ILE A 26 -4.20 5.15 12.42
CA ILE A 26 -4.28 3.68 12.35
C ILE A 26 -3.09 3.08 13.06
N ARG A 27 -3.36 2.05 13.86
CA ARG A 27 -2.36 1.23 14.57
C ARG A 27 -2.65 -0.24 14.30
N ILE A 28 -1.63 -1.00 13.98
CA ILE A 28 -1.72 -2.45 13.78
C ILE A 28 -0.87 -3.17 14.81
N PHE A 29 -1.31 -4.37 15.14
CA PHE A 29 -0.63 -5.27 16.08
C PHE A 29 -0.47 -6.64 15.42
N LEU A 30 0.68 -7.27 15.64
CA LEU A 30 0.97 -8.64 15.24
C LEU A 30 1.70 -9.34 16.38
N ASN A 31 1.10 -10.39 16.95
CA ASN A 31 1.68 -11.16 18.04
C ASN A 31 2.16 -10.33 19.24
N GLY A 32 1.49 -9.21 19.53
CA GLY A 32 1.85 -8.29 20.62
C GLY A 32 2.76 -7.13 20.22
N GLU A 33 3.44 -7.20 19.09
CA GLU A 33 4.16 -6.06 18.53
C GLU A 33 3.19 -5.02 17.95
N MET A 34 3.57 -3.75 17.99
CA MET A 34 2.72 -2.64 17.55
C MET A 34 3.44 -1.73 16.55
N LEU A 35 2.74 -1.33 15.50
CA LEU A 35 3.21 -0.35 14.53
C LEU A 35 2.14 0.70 14.20
N ASN A 36 2.56 1.96 14.13
CA ASN A 36 1.72 3.04 13.62
C ASN A 36 1.78 3.05 12.08
N VAL A 37 0.62 2.89 11.44
CA VAL A 37 0.52 2.93 9.97
C VAL A 37 0.56 4.37 9.47
N GLY A 38 -0.23 5.25 10.09
CA GLY A 38 -0.37 6.65 9.72
C GLY A 38 -1.80 7.16 9.92
N SER A 39 -2.13 8.27 9.25
CA SER A 39 -3.49 8.82 9.27
C SER A 39 -4.46 7.96 8.47
N SER A 40 -5.68 7.80 8.98
CA SER A 40 -6.78 7.15 8.24
C SER A 40 -7.40 8.04 7.16
N GLY A 41 -7.08 9.35 7.15
CA GLY A 41 -7.79 10.35 6.35
C GLY A 41 -9.11 10.83 6.96
N ILE A 42 -9.53 10.25 8.08
CA ILE A 42 -10.79 10.59 8.77
C ILE A 42 -10.49 11.62 9.87
N TYR A 43 -11.29 12.68 9.91
CA TYR A 43 -11.21 13.75 10.92
C TYR A 43 -12.51 13.79 11.72
N ILE A 44 -12.37 13.82 13.05
CA ILE A 44 -13.51 13.82 13.97
C ILE A 44 -13.32 14.81 15.11
N ASP A 45 -14.42 15.22 15.75
CA ASP A 45 -14.35 15.85 17.07
C ASP A 45 -13.90 14.80 18.11
N LYS A 46 -12.89 15.14 18.92
CA LYS A 46 -12.36 14.25 19.98
C LYS A 46 -13.43 13.75 20.94
N LYS A 47 -14.46 14.56 21.23
CA LYS A 47 -15.57 14.21 22.12
C LYS A 47 -16.43 13.07 21.60
N LEU A 48 -16.49 12.94 20.27
CA LEU A 48 -17.27 11.89 19.61
C LEU A 48 -16.52 10.56 19.52
N TRP A 49 -15.25 10.51 19.88
CA TRP A 49 -14.48 9.26 19.84
C TRP A 49 -14.68 8.41 21.10
N ASN A 50 -14.86 7.13 20.90
CA ASN A 50 -14.90 6.13 21.97
C ASN A 50 -13.67 5.22 21.86
N ASN A 51 -12.72 5.40 22.77
CA ASN A 51 -11.47 4.64 22.82
C ASN A 51 -11.70 3.14 23.10
N SER A 52 -12.71 2.80 23.91
CA SER A 52 -12.97 1.42 24.30
C SER A 52 -13.50 0.57 23.14
N THR A 53 -14.40 1.16 22.34
CA THR A 53 -15.00 0.46 21.20
C THR A 53 -14.25 0.72 19.89
N ASN A 54 -13.33 1.66 19.84
CA ASN A 54 -12.67 2.16 18.61
C ASN A 54 -13.70 2.60 17.55
N ARG A 55 -14.70 3.37 17.99
CA ARG A 55 -15.81 3.84 17.14
C ARG A 55 -16.17 5.29 17.43
N VAL A 56 -16.74 5.93 16.42
CA VAL A 56 -17.37 7.24 16.55
C VAL A 56 -18.72 7.07 17.23
N LYS A 57 -18.97 7.85 18.29
CA LYS A 57 -20.24 7.87 19.05
C LYS A 57 -21.35 8.50 18.21
N GLY A 58 -22.58 8.04 18.45
CA GLY A 58 -23.78 8.57 17.79
C GLY A 58 -24.44 7.55 16.86
N ARG A 59 -25.71 7.84 16.53
CA ARG A 59 -26.55 7.01 15.64
C ARG A 59 -26.93 7.74 14.36
N GLY A 60 -26.43 8.98 14.16
CA GLY A 60 -26.68 9.76 12.97
C GLY A 60 -25.93 9.20 11.74
N SER A 61 -26.40 9.57 10.56
CA SER A 61 -25.83 9.14 9.28
C SER A 61 -24.33 9.42 9.16
N GLU A 62 -23.85 10.54 9.70
CA GLU A 62 -22.44 10.89 9.71
C GLU A 62 -21.60 9.87 10.52
N SER A 63 -22.04 9.56 11.75
CA SER A 63 -21.33 8.58 12.60
C SER A 63 -21.34 7.19 12.00
N LEU A 64 -22.43 6.77 11.38
CA LEU A 64 -22.55 5.50 10.69
C LEU A 64 -21.61 5.43 9.49
N ASN A 65 -21.56 6.48 8.69
CA ASN A 65 -20.67 6.56 7.53
C ASN A 65 -19.19 6.53 7.95
N LEU A 66 -18.81 7.30 8.98
CA LEU A 66 -17.43 7.29 9.49
C LEU A 66 -17.04 5.90 10.04
N ASN A 67 -17.94 5.24 10.76
CA ASN A 67 -17.70 3.88 11.25
C ASN A 67 -17.58 2.86 10.09
N ALA A 68 -18.39 2.99 9.05
CA ALA A 68 -18.27 2.15 7.85
C ALA A 68 -16.91 2.35 7.13
N GLN A 69 -16.41 3.58 7.07
CA GLN A 69 -15.08 3.86 6.52
C GLN A 69 -13.98 3.18 7.37
N LEU A 70 -14.08 3.21 8.71
CA LEU A 70 -13.16 2.51 9.60
C LEU A 70 -13.20 0.99 9.40
N ASP A 71 -14.40 0.44 9.18
CA ASP A 71 -14.56 -0.99 8.88
C ASP A 71 -13.91 -1.37 7.55
N ASN A 72 -14.05 -0.54 6.52
CA ASN A 72 -13.40 -0.75 5.22
C ASN A 72 -11.87 -0.76 5.33
N ILE A 73 -11.29 0.16 6.11
CA ILE A 73 -9.86 0.19 6.40
C ILE A 73 -9.42 -1.08 7.14
N SER A 74 -10.16 -1.45 8.19
CA SER A 74 -9.89 -2.67 8.98
C SER A 74 -9.95 -3.92 8.10
N ASN A 75 -10.98 -4.05 7.28
CA ASN A 75 -11.14 -5.17 6.35
C ASN A 75 -10.01 -5.26 5.34
N SER A 76 -9.57 -4.12 4.77
CA SER A 76 -8.45 -4.07 3.84
C SER A 76 -7.14 -4.56 4.49
N LEU A 77 -6.86 -4.12 5.71
CA LEU A 77 -5.68 -4.57 6.47
C LEU A 77 -5.78 -6.06 6.86
N GLN A 78 -6.98 -6.53 7.24
CA GLN A 78 -7.22 -7.94 7.52
C GLN A 78 -7.05 -8.83 6.28
N MET A 79 -7.49 -8.37 5.11
CA MET A 79 -7.30 -9.09 3.85
C MET A 79 -5.82 -9.19 3.48
N ILE A 80 -5.05 -8.11 3.66
CA ILE A 80 -3.60 -8.12 3.45
C ILE A 80 -2.95 -9.15 4.38
N PHE A 81 -3.28 -9.11 5.68
CA PHE A 81 -2.76 -10.07 6.64
C PHE A 81 -3.08 -11.51 6.24
N LYS A 82 -4.35 -11.82 5.96
CA LYS A 82 -4.77 -13.18 5.57
C LYS A 82 -4.08 -13.69 4.31
N LYS A 83 -3.84 -12.81 3.34
CA LYS A 83 -3.13 -13.18 2.10
C LYS A 83 -1.68 -13.58 2.35
N HIS A 84 -1.05 -12.99 3.36
CA HIS A 84 0.37 -13.16 3.68
C HIS A 84 0.61 -13.90 5.00
N GLU A 85 -0.44 -14.46 5.61
CA GLU A 85 -0.39 -15.12 6.93
C GLU A 85 0.64 -16.26 7.02
N PHE A 86 0.93 -16.90 5.90
CA PHE A 86 1.88 -18.02 5.82
C PHE A 86 3.26 -17.63 5.26
N ASP A 87 3.48 -16.35 4.98
CA ASP A 87 4.78 -15.87 4.52
C ASP A 87 5.77 -15.88 5.70
N GLU A 88 6.93 -16.52 5.54
CA GLU A 88 7.97 -16.61 6.58
C GLU A 88 8.53 -15.24 6.99
N ASP A 89 8.50 -14.28 6.07
CA ASP A 89 9.00 -12.91 6.23
C ASP A 89 7.90 -11.90 6.56
N LEU A 90 6.73 -12.35 7.06
CA LEU A 90 5.64 -11.44 7.41
C LEU A 90 6.01 -10.57 8.61
N THR A 91 6.03 -9.27 8.38
CA THR A 91 6.27 -8.23 9.40
C THR A 91 5.19 -7.15 9.34
N LEU A 92 5.06 -6.38 10.43
CA LEU A 92 4.17 -5.20 10.46
C LEU A 92 4.54 -4.16 9.39
N ASP A 93 5.83 -3.98 9.11
CA ASP A 93 6.31 -3.07 8.08
C ASP A 93 5.92 -3.54 6.66
N LYS A 94 5.95 -4.86 6.41
CA LYS A 94 5.48 -5.44 5.15
C LYS A 94 4.00 -5.18 4.95
N ILE A 95 3.16 -5.44 5.97
CA ILE A 95 1.72 -5.15 5.94
C ILE A 95 1.46 -3.66 5.68
N LYS A 96 2.13 -2.77 6.40
CA LYS A 96 2.04 -1.33 6.24
C LYS A 96 2.44 -0.89 4.83
N SER A 97 3.52 -1.41 4.29
CA SER A 97 4.03 -1.07 2.96
C SER A 97 3.06 -1.48 1.85
N ILE A 98 2.45 -2.67 1.97
CA ILE A 98 1.42 -3.15 1.05
C ILE A 98 0.17 -2.26 1.14
N PHE A 99 -0.30 -1.97 2.35
CA PHE A 99 -1.49 -1.14 2.58
C PHE A 99 -1.32 0.27 2.01
N LEU A 100 -0.14 0.88 2.18
CA LEU A 100 0.18 2.21 1.65
C LEU A 100 0.52 2.20 0.14
N GLY A 101 0.48 1.04 -0.52
CA GLY A 101 0.84 0.90 -1.93
C GLY A 101 2.32 1.15 -2.23
N LYS A 102 3.19 1.13 -1.21
CA LYS A 102 4.64 1.32 -1.37
C LYS A 102 5.35 0.09 -1.94
N ASN A 103 4.69 -1.07 -1.89
CA ASN A 103 5.16 -2.33 -2.49
C ASN A 103 4.77 -2.46 -3.97
N LYS A 104 4.30 -1.40 -4.61
CA LYS A 104 4.35 -1.37 -6.06
C LYS A 104 5.83 -1.50 -6.41
N VAL A 105 6.21 -2.68 -6.92
CA VAL A 105 7.49 -2.86 -7.60
C VAL A 105 7.59 -1.66 -8.52
N LYS A 106 8.51 -0.77 -8.23
CA LYS A 106 8.86 0.30 -9.17
C LYS A 106 9.61 -0.43 -10.28
N THR A 107 8.83 -1.08 -11.15
CA THR A 107 9.38 -1.62 -12.39
C THR A 107 9.94 -0.39 -13.09
N THR A 108 11.25 -0.28 -13.11
CA THR A 108 11.90 0.79 -13.85
C THR A 108 11.49 0.64 -15.31
N PHE A 109 11.45 1.74 -16.05
CA PHE A 109 11.15 1.66 -17.49
C PHE A 109 12.07 0.66 -18.21
N VAL A 110 13.30 0.51 -17.72
CA VAL A 110 14.28 -0.44 -18.25
C VAL A 110 13.81 -1.89 -18.02
N GLU A 111 13.46 -2.25 -16.79
CA GLU A 111 12.97 -3.61 -16.46
C GLU A 111 11.67 -3.95 -17.19
N PHE A 112 10.75 -2.99 -17.30
CA PHE A 112 9.53 -3.17 -18.10
C PHE A 112 9.85 -3.41 -19.57
N TYR A 113 10.81 -2.65 -20.11
CA TYR A 113 11.20 -2.76 -21.51
C TYR A 113 11.96 -4.05 -21.79
N ASP A 114 12.81 -4.50 -20.87
CA ASP A 114 13.52 -5.77 -20.99
C ASP A 114 12.54 -6.96 -21.03
N LYS A 115 11.53 -6.95 -20.13
CA LYS A 115 10.47 -7.95 -20.16
C LYS A 115 9.64 -7.90 -21.46
N TYR A 116 9.35 -6.71 -21.96
CA TYR A 116 8.69 -6.53 -23.25
C TYR A 116 9.52 -7.08 -24.42
N LEU A 117 10.85 -6.92 -24.40
CA LEU A 117 11.75 -7.51 -25.40
C LEU A 117 11.79 -9.04 -25.32
N GLU A 118 11.74 -9.62 -24.13
CA GLU A 118 11.64 -11.08 -23.95
C GLU A 118 10.31 -11.61 -24.53
N ASP A 119 9.20 -10.92 -24.29
CA ASP A 119 7.90 -11.28 -24.85
C ASP A 119 7.89 -11.21 -26.40
N ILE A 120 8.53 -10.18 -26.99
CA ILE A 120 8.70 -10.09 -28.44
C ILE A 120 9.55 -11.25 -28.96
N LYS A 121 10.67 -11.55 -28.29
CA LYS A 121 11.57 -12.63 -28.67
C LYS A 121 10.87 -13.98 -28.67
N ALA A 122 10.03 -14.24 -27.66
CA ALA A 122 9.25 -15.49 -27.58
C ALA A 122 8.21 -15.63 -28.71
N GLN A 123 7.77 -14.52 -29.29
CA GLN A 123 6.78 -14.49 -30.40
C GLN A 123 7.43 -14.46 -31.80
N VAL A 124 8.75 -14.46 -31.89
CA VAL A 124 9.46 -14.54 -33.18
C VAL A 124 9.21 -15.93 -33.79
N GLY A 125 8.71 -15.94 -35.03
CA GLY A 125 8.29 -17.16 -35.74
C GLY A 125 6.83 -17.58 -35.51
N ALA A 126 6.15 -17.03 -34.49
CA ALA A 126 4.74 -17.28 -34.18
C ALA A 126 3.85 -16.05 -34.41
N GLY A 127 4.28 -15.12 -35.26
CA GLY A 127 3.51 -13.91 -35.60
C GLY A 127 4.33 -12.61 -35.59
N LYS A 128 5.56 -12.63 -35.09
CA LYS A 128 6.48 -11.48 -35.15
C LYS A 128 7.77 -11.83 -35.90
N SER A 129 8.30 -10.85 -36.65
CA SER A 129 9.56 -11.03 -37.38
C SER A 129 10.76 -10.76 -36.48
N ILE A 130 11.87 -11.46 -36.74
CA ILE A 130 13.15 -11.21 -36.06
C ILE A 130 13.67 -9.79 -36.25
N ALA A 131 13.37 -9.19 -37.40
CA ALA A 131 13.71 -7.78 -37.70
C ALA A 131 13.05 -6.81 -36.71
N LEU A 132 11.82 -7.10 -36.26
CA LEU A 132 11.11 -6.31 -35.26
C LEU A 132 11.82 -6.39 -33.91
N TYR A 133 12.25 -7.57 -33.48
CA TYR A 133 13.04 -7.76 -32.26
C TYR A 133 14.35 -6.95 -32.31
N HIS A 134 15.12 -7.05 -33.42
CA HIS A 134 16.36 -6.28 -33.57
C HIS A 134 16.14 -4.77 -33.55
N LYS A 135 15.07 -4.29 -34.17
CA LYS A 135 14.71 -2.86 -34.14
C LYS A 135 14.48 -2.34 -32.71
N TYR A 136 13.76 -3.10 -31.89
CA TYR A 136 13.46 -2.69 -30.50
C TYR A 136 14.66 -2.92 -29.57
N SER A 137 15.44 -3.98 -29.72
CA SER A 137 16.65 -4.23 -28.91
C SER A 137 17.74 -3.21 -29.17
N ALA A 138 17.91 -2.73 -30.40
CA ALA A 138 18.86 -1.66 -30.73
C ALA A 138 18.50 -0.32 -30.07
N ALA A 139 17.23 -0.04 -29.85
CA ALA A 139 16.77 1.18 -29.19
C ALA A 139 17.16 1.23 -27.69
N THR A 140 17.31 0.08 -27.02
CA THR A 140 17.78 0.01 -25.62
C THR A 140 19.27 0.19 -25.49
N GLY A 141 20.08 -0.35 -26.41
CA GLY A 141 21.54 -0.22 -26.40
C GLY A 141 22.02 1.23 -26.45
N HIS A 142 21.28 2.11 -27.09
CA HIS A 142 21.62 3.55 -27.15
C HIS A 142 21.15 4.34 -25.91
N ARG A 143 20.06 3.95 -25.27
CA ARG A 143 19.51 4.64 -24.09
C ARG A 143 20.20 4.27 -22.79
N THR A 144 20.56 3.02 -22.58
CA THR A 144 21.32 2.57 -21.39
C THR A 144 22.69 3.19 -21.31
N LYS A 145 23.40 3.39 -22.44
CA LYS A 145 24.67 4.14 -22.47
C LYS A 145 24.50 5.62 -22.13
N ARG A 146 23.36 6.22 -22.45
CA ARG A 146 23.08 7.64 -22.17
C ARG A 146 22.69 7.88 -20.72
N ILE A 147 21.94 6.96 -20.10
CA ILE A 147 21.52 7.06 -18.69
C ILE A 147 22.71 6.83 -17.74
N LYS A 148 23.64 5.89 -18.05
CA LYS A 148 24.85 5.71 -17.26
C LYS A 148 25.77 6.93 -17.22
N ARG A 149 25.73 7.80 -18.23
CA ARG A 149 26.52 9.06 -18.28
C ARG A 149 25.98 10.19 -17.40
N TYR A 150 24.77 10.06 -16.86
CA TYR A 150 24.15 11.08 -15.99
C TYR A 150 24.11 10.67 -14.50
N ILE A 151 24.65 9.47 -14.15
CA ILE A 151 24.67 8.93 -12.79
C ILE A 151 26.09 8.81 -12.23
N GLU A 152 27.11 8.99 -13.05
CA GLU A 152 28.52 9.21 -12.65
C GLU A 152 28.80 10.73 -12.56
#